data_68cb73ce57e376230e4f73f5164a1305
#
_entry.id   68cb73ce57e376230e4f73f5164a1305
#
_cell.length_a   1.000
_cell.length_b   1.000
_cell.length_c   1.000
_cell.angle_alpha   90.00
_cell.angle_beta   90.00
_cell.angle_gamma   90.00
#
_symmetry.space_group_name_H-M   'P 1'
#
loop_
_entity.id
_entity.type
_entity.pdbx_description
1 polymer ?
#
loop_
_entity_poly.entity_id
_entity_poly.type
_entity_poly.pdbx_seq_one_letter_code
_entity_poly.pdbx_strand_id
1 'polypeptide(L)'
;MSWARVARSHRRHRYSDPVTDTEDSANSSQSPPEGDSAKPSKAKSALREAVILVVIAVGLYYVMLTFVARPYLIPSESMEPTLHGCNGCVGDRIMVDKVSYRFGEPQPGDVVVFKGPPSWSVGYKSIRSDNPTIRTLQNALAVVGFVPPDQNDLVKRVIAVGGQTVECRTDTGLTVDGKRLNEPYLDPETMLADPALIPCLGGEFGPVKVPEDRLWVMGDNRTHSADSRAHCTSTPEDFQKGLICTGDPTNGTIPVENVIGKAQFIAWPPTRWGGISSPNPQQGD
;
A
#
# COMPACT_ATOMS: atom_id res chain seq x y z
N MET A 1 29.78 36.67 -47.14
CA MET A 1 30.42 35.94 -48.27
C MET A 1 29.33 34.97 -48.72
N SER A 2 28.42 35.36 -49.66
CA SER A 2 28.52 35.49 -51.08
C SER A 2 28.84 34.17 -51.76
N TRP A 3 27.93 33.71 -52.54
CA TRP A 3 27.73 33.53 -54.00
C TRP A 3 26.60 32.43 -54.16
N ALA A 4 25.47 32.70 -54.72
CA ALA A 4 25.04 33.05 -56.09
C ALA A 4 24.70 31.84 -56.98
N ARG A 5 23.39 31.81 -57.27
CA ARG A 5 22.65 31.56 -58.53
C ARG A 5 23.44 30.99 -59.74
N VAL A 6 22.73 30.01 -60.41
CA VAL A 6 22.61 30.06 -61.90
C VAL A 6 21.28 29.34 -62.29
N ALA A 7 20.48 30.06 -63.06
CA ALA A 7 19.35 29.61 -63.86
C ALA A 7 19.75 29.42 -65.32
N ARG A 8 19.11 28.57 -66.12
CA ARG A 8 18.85 28.59 -67.59
C ARG A 8 17.83 27.51 -67.95
N SER A 9 16.74 27.79 -68.43
CA SER A 9 16.03 28.20 -69.66
C SER A 9 16.49 27.50 -70.94
N HIS A 10 15.55 26.90 -71.64
CA HIS A 10 15.23 26.92 -73.07
C HIS A 10 14.43 25.67 -73.43
N ARG A 11 13.39 25.72 -74.07
CA ARG A 11 12.66 26.25 -75.22
C ARG A 11 11.88 25.11 -75.87
N ARG A 12 10.68 25.42 -76.15
CA ARG A 12 9.67 24.98 -77.10
C ARG A 12 10.12 24.15 -78.31
N HIS A 13 9.31 23.18 -78.71
CA HIS A 13 8.88 23.06 -80.11
C HIS A 13 7.44 22.48 -80.14
N ARG A 14 6.62 23.18 -80.89
CA ARG A 14 5.25 22.92 -81.29
C ARG A 14 5.33 22.22 -82.66
N TYR A 15 4.54 21.16 -82.90
CA TYR A 15 4.18 20.74 -84.26
C TYR A 15 2.74 20.24 -84.30
N SER A 16 2.02 20.64 -85.32
CA SER A 16 0.58 20.55 -85.55
C SER A 16 0.25 19.36 -86.45
N ASP A 17 -0.89 18.79 -86.17
CA ASP A 17 -1.92 18.04 -86.89
C ASP A 17 -1.64 17.41 -88.30
N PRO A 18 -2.41 16.42 -88.84
CA PRO A 18 -3.89 16.45 -88.91
C PRO A 18 -4.62 15.08 -88.73
N VAL A 19 -5.91 15.24 -88.51
CA VAL A 19 -7.13 14.42 -88.60
C VAL A 19 -7.08 13.29 -89.64
N THR A 20 -7.64 12.10 -89.23
CA THR A 20 -8.51 11.25 -90.07
C THR A 20 -9.43 10.44 -89.15
N ASP A 21 -10.73 10.59 -89.41
CA ASP A 21 -11.84 9.79 -88.91
C ASP A 21 -11.74 8.36 -89.40
N THR A 22 -12.13 7.41 -88.56
CA THR A 22 -12.94 6.25 -88.96
C THR A 22 -13.58 5.62 -87.67
N GLU A 23 -14.88 5.50 -87.72
CA GLU A 23 -15.77 4.73 -86.89
C GLU A 23 -15.36 3.25 -86.85
N ASP A 24 -15.45 2.55 -85.71
CA ASP A 24 -16.39 1.43 -85.55
C ASP A 24 -16.36 0.77 -84.19
N SER A 25 -17.56 0.41 -83.72
CA SER A 25 -18.00 -0.72 -82.96
C SER A 25 -17.56 -0.90 -81.48
N ALA A 26 -18.52 -0.64 -80.69
CA ALA A 26 -18.93 -1.28 -79.42
C ALA A 26 -18.21 -2.58 -79.02
N ASN A 27 -17.58 -2.58 -77.87
CA ASN A 27 -17.58 -3.75 -77.00
C ASN A 27 -17.62 -3.34 -75.55
N SER A 28 -18.78 -3.44 -74.93
CA SER A 28 -19.03 -3.22 -73.52
C SER A 28 -18.50 -4.42 -72.72
N SER A 29 -17.30 -4.32 -72.19
CA SER A 29 -16.82 -5.19 -71.11
C SER A 29 -17.06 -4.50 -69.79
N GLN A 30 -18.22 -4.77 -69.14
CA GLN A 30 -18.46 -4.44 -67.77
C GLN A 30 -17.50 -5.20 -66.86
N SER A 31 -16.53 -4.51 -66.27
CA SER A 31 -15.79 -5.01 -65.13
C SER A 31 -16.73 -5.15 -63.94
N PRO A 32 -16.62 -6.27 -63.13
CA PRO A 32 -17.43 -6.37 -61.91
C PRO A 32 -17.09 -5.22 -60.95
N PRO A 33 -18.05 -4.73 -60.16
CA PRO A 33 -17.74 -3.73 -59.15
C PRO A 33 -16.76 -4.30 -58.14
N GLU A 34 -15.57 -3.73 -58.06
CA GLU A 34 -14.66 -3.93 -56.94
C GLU A 34 -15.41 -3.65 -55.67
N GLY A 35 -15.60 -4.70 -54.87
CA GLY A 35 -16.23 -4.60 -53.56
C GLY A 35 -15.50 -3.56 -52.72
N ASP A 36 -16.22 -2.50 -52.45
CA ASP A 36 -15.82 -1.43 -51.54
C ASP A 36 -15.64 -2.02 -50.15
N SER A 37 -14.43 -2.50 -49.87
CA SER A 37 -14.05 -2.91 -48.54
C SER A 37 -14.02 -1.65 -47.69
N ALA A 38 -15.15 -1.36 -47.05
CA ALA A 38 -15.35 -0.24 -46.18
C ALA A 38 -14.21 -0.18 -45.13
N LYS A 39 -13.25 0.70 -45.37
CA LYS A 39 -12.19 1.02 -44.37
C LYS A 39 -12.91 1.43 -43.08
N PRO A 40 -12.57 0.80 -41.95
CA PRO A 40 -13.18 1.16 -40.67
C PRO A 40 -13.06 2.65 -40.44
N SER A 41 -14.16 3.33 -40.13
CA SER A 41 -14.14 4.77 -39.94
C SER A 41 -13.08 5.12 -38.87
N LYS A 42 -12.29 6.17 -39.08
CA LYS A 42 -11.22 6.62 -38.15
C LYS A 42 -11.72 6.72 -36.70
N ALA A 43 -13.00 7.03 -36.50
CA ALA A 43 -13.65 7.08 -35.19
C ALA A 43 -13.76 5.69 -34.53
N LYS A 44 -14.08 4.62 -35.29
CA LYS A 44 -14.16 3.25 -34.76
C LYS A 44 -12.78 2.70 -34.39
N SER A 45 -11.73 3.05 -35.17
CA SER A 45 -10.34 2.70 -34.84
C SER A 45 -9.87 3.41 -33.57
N ALA A 46 -10.08 4.73 -33.47
CA ALA A 46 -9.71 5.51 -32.28
C ALA A 46 -10.43 5.01 -31.01
N LEU A 47 -11.72 4.69 -31.11
CA LEU A 47 -12.47 4.12 -29.98
C LEU A 47 -11.90 2.76 -29.54
N ARG A 48 -11.58 1.87 -30.48
CA ARG A 48 -10.95 0.58 -30.18
C ARG A 48 -9.61 0.75 -29.49
N GLU A 49 -8.76 1.65 -29.98
CA GLU A 49 -7.45 1.96 -29.38
C GLU A 49 -7.62 2.51 -27.96
N ALA A 50 -8.55 3.45 -27.75
CA ALA A 50 -8.87 3.99 -26.43
C ALA A 50 -9.33 2.90 -25.46
N VAL A 51 -10.21 1.99 -25.91
CA VAL A 51 -10.67 0.85 -25.08
C VAL A 51 -9.52 -0.07 -24.71
N ILE A 52 -8.64 -0.40 -25.66
CA ILE A 52 -7.46 -1.24 -25.39
C ILE A 52 -6.56 -0.59 -24.36
N LEU A 53 -6.28 0.72 -24.49
CA LEU A 53 -5.44 1.47 -23.53
C LEU A 53 -6.06 1.47 -22.13
N VAL A 54 -7.36 1.69 -22.03
CA VAL A 54 -8.08 1.64 -20.75
C VAL A 54 -7.99 0.24 -20.12
N VAL A 55 -8.20 -0.82 -20.90
CA VAL A 55 -8.09 -2.20 -20.40
C VAL A 55 -6.68 -2.51 -19.89
N ILE A 56 -5.66 -2.08 -20.64
CA ILE A 56 -4.26 -2.25 -20.23
C ILE A 56 -3.99 -1.46 -18.94
N ALA A 57 -4.43 -0.19 -18.87
CA ALA A 57 -4.23 0.65 -17.70
C ALA A 57 -4.90 0.07 -16.45
N VAL A 58 -6.14 -0.41 -16.57
CA VAL A 58 -6.87 -1.07 -15.47
C VAL A 58 -6.17 -2.37 -15.07
N GLY A 59 -5.70 -3.15 -16.04
CA GLY A 59 -4.93 -4.38 -15.77
C GLY A 59 -3.64 -4.10 -15.00
N LEU A 60 -2.84 -3.11 -15.44
CA LEU A 60 -1.61 -2.70 -14.76
C LEU A 60 -1.89 -2.15 -13.36
N TYR A 61 -2.93 -1.33 -13.20
CA TYR A 61 -3.37 -0.82 -11.91
C TYR A 61 -3.74 -1.96 -10.95
N TYR A 62 -4.50 -2.94 -11.43
CA TYR A 62 -4.87 -4.12 -10.63
C TYR A 62 -3.63 -4.94 -10.21
N VAL A 63 -2.69 -5.16 -11.13
CA VAL A 63 -1.43 -5.86 -10.83
C VAL A 63 -0.64 -5.09 -9.78
N MET A 64 -0.55 -3.76 -9.91
CA MET A 64 0.14 -2.91 -8.94
C MET A 64 -0.48 -3.03 -7.54
N LEU A 65 -1.80 -2.88 -7.40
CA LEU A 65 -2.49 -2.98 -6.11
C LEU A 65 -2.41 -4.38 -5.48
N THR A 66 -2.36 -5.42 -6.32
CA THR A 66 -2.34 -6.80 -5.82
C THR A 66 -0.95 -7.24 -5.39
N PHE A 67 0.08 -6.87 -6.14
CA PHE A 67 1.42 -7.45 -6.00
C PHE A 67 2.48 -6.47 -5.51
N VAL A 68 2.32 -5.18 -5.73
CA VAL A 68 3.38 -4.18 -5.46
C VAL A 68 3.07 -3.36 -4.23
N ALA A 69 2.02 -2.56 -4.26
CA ALA A 69 1.69 -1.66 -3.16
C ALA A 69 0.18 -1.42 -3.06
N ARG A 70 -0.30 -1.28 -1.84
CA ARG A 70 -1.72 -1.03 -1.55
C ARG A 70 -1.91 0.14 -0.60
N PRO A 71 -2.87 1.04 -0.88
CA PRO A 71 -3.22 2.10 0.06
C PRO A 71 -4.03 1.56 1.24
N TYR A 72 -3.70 2.03 2.45
CA TYR A 72 -4.43 1.78 3.69
C TYR A 72 -4.78 3.09 4.39
N LEU A 73 -5.96 3.16 4.99
CA LEU A 73 -6.36 4.26 5.86
C LEU A 73 -6.00 3.92 7.30
N ILE A 74 -5.46 4.88 8.04
CA ILE A 74 -5.17 4.75 9.47
C ILE A 74 -6.38 5.27 10.26
N PRO A 75 -7.16 4.40 10.92
CA PRO A 75 -8.38 4.79 11.60
C PRO A 75 -8.20 5.14 13.07
N SER A 76 -7.03 4.87 13.66
CA SER A 76 -6.79 4.96 15.11
C SER A 76 -5.49 5.67 15.45
N GLU A 77 -5.42 6.18 16.67
CA GLU A 77 -4.29 6.90 17.22
C GLU A 77 -3.11 6.01 17.67
N SER A 78 -3.25 4.69 17.56
CA SER A 78 -2.28 3.74 18.14
C SER A 78 -0.85 3.85 17.61
N MET A 79 -0.63 4.56 16.51
CA MET A 79 0.67 4.78 15.87
C MET A 79 1.11 6.25 15.91
N GLU A 80 0.43 7.10 16.68
CA GLU A 80 0.90 8.48 16.90
C GLU A 80 2.27 8.48 17.59
N PRO A 81 3.14 9.43 17.28
CA PRO A 81 2.99 10.52 16.31
C PRO A 81 3.35 10.10 14.86
N THR A 82 3.87 8.88 14.66
CA THR A 82 4.36 8.41 13.36
C THR A 82 3.27 8.42 12.29
N LEU A 83 2.09 7.86 12.62
CA LEU A 83 0.91 7.84 11.77
C LEU A 83 -0.27 8.44 12.50
N HIS A 84 -0.95 9.38 11.83
CA HIS A 84 -2.11 10.06 12.38
C HIS A 84 -3.41 9.34 12.03
N GLY A 85 -4.21 9.08 13.06
CA GLY A 85 -5.54 8.53 12.91
C GLY A 85 -6.37 8.72 14.18
N CYS A 86 -7.65 9.04 14.02
CA CYS A 86 -8.57 9.17 15.15
C CYS A 86 -10.01 8.97 14.70
N ASN A 87 -10.91 8.80 15.66
CA ASN A 87 -12.34 8.70 15.38
C ASN A 87 -12.87 10.05 14.88
N GLY A 88 -13.32 10.11 13.62
CA GLY A 88 -13.92 11.30 13.02
C GLY A 88 -12.94 12.32 12.44
N CYS A 89 -11.63 12.09 12.50
CA CYS A 89 -10.65 12.91 11.82
C CYS A 89 -10.27 12.38 10.42
N VAL A 90 -9.51 13.19 9.69
CA VAL A 90 -8.89 12.77 8.43
C VAL A 90 -7.61 12.03 8.76
N GLY A 91 -7.69 10.70 8.88
CA GLY A 91 -6.52 9.85 9.10
C GLY A 91 -5.58 9.78 7.90
N ASP A 92 -4.32 9.42 8.19
CA ASP A 92 -3.31 9.19 7.16
C ASP A 92 -3.73 8.06 6.22
N ARG A 93 -3.43 8.23 4.93
CA ARG A 93 -3.45 7.14 3.96
C ARG A 93 -2.02 6.76 3.62
N ILE A 94 -1.65 5.56 3.94
CA ILE A 94 -0.30 5.05 3.75
C ILE A 94 -0.22 4.12 2.55
N MET A 95 0.95 4.08 1.91
CA MET A 95 1.27 3.08 0.89
C MET A 95 2.05 1.94 1.54
N VAL A 96 1.52 0.75 1.40
CA VAL A 96 2.09 -0.48 1.97
C VAL A 96 2.76 -1.26 0.86
N ASP A 97 4.07 -1.42 0.98
CA ASP A 97 4.90 -2.20 0.08
C ASP A 97 4.78 -3.70 0.42
N LYS A 98 4.34 -4.47 -0.54
CA LYS A 98 4.15 -5.92 -0.46
C LYS A 98 5.33 -6.71 -1.02
N VAL A 99 6.26 -6.03 -1.68
CA VAL A 99 7.40 -6.66 -2.37
C VAL A 99 8.53 -6.93 -1.40
N SER A 100 8.80 -6.01 -0.47
CA SER A 100 9.91 -6.09 0.48
C SER A 100 9.95 -7.45 1.21
N TYR A 101 8.80 -7.95 1.66
CA TYR A 101 8.74 -9.20 2.42
C TYR A 101 8.53 -10.47 1.55
N ARG A 102 8.67 -10.34 0.22
CA ARG A 102 8.83 -11.50 -0.67
C ARG A 102 10.29 -11.94 -0.81
N PHE A 103 11.22 -11.02 -0.53
CA PHE A 103 12.65 -11.21 -0.69
C PHE A 103 13.44 -10.98 0.60
N GLY A 104 12.77 -10.55 1.66
CA GLY A 104 13.33 -10.31 2.97
C GLY A 104 12.31 -10.59 4.07
N GLU A 105 12.73 -10.45 5.32
CA GLU A 105 11.90 -10.63 6.50
C GLU A 105 11.69 -9.29 7.22
N PRO A 106 10.57 -9.14 7.97
CA PRO A 106 10.37 -7.98 8.83
C PRO A 106 11.52 -7.81 9.80
N GLN A 107 12.03 -6.59 9.94
CA GLN A 107 13.14 -6.25 10.82
C GLN A 107 12.65 -5.36 11.97
N PRO A 108 13.35 -5.38 13.13
CA PRO A 108 13.08 -4.43 14.20
C PRO A 108 13.11 -2.98 13.69
N GLY A 109 12.09 -2.20 14.06
CA GLY A 109 11.87 -0.85 13.58
C GLY A 109 10.89 -0.73 12.41
N ASP A 110 10.66 -1.79 11.65
CA ASP A 110 9.70 -1.77 10.54
C ASP A 110 8.27 -1.49 11.03
N VAL A 111 7.58 -0.56 10.38
CA VAL A 111 6.15 -0.38 10.55
C VAL A 111 5.43 -1.32 9.58
N VAL A 112 4.76 -2.33 10.14
CA VAL A 112 4.12 -3.39 9.36
C VAL A 112 2.62 -3.31 9.40
N VAL A 113 1.99 -3.60 8.25
CA VAL A 113 0.56 -3.90 8.17
C VAL A 113 0.41 -5.40 8.15
N PHE A 114 -0.43 -5.92 9.03
CA PHE A 114 -0.62 -7.35 9.19
C PHE A 114 -2.08 -7.70 9.48
N LYS A 115 -2.46 -8.91 9.13
CA LYS A 115 -3.75 -9.48 9.49
C LYS A 115 -3.72 -9.92 10.94
N GLY A 116 -4.58 -9.34 11.77
CA GLY A 116 -4.68 -9.73 13.18
C GLY A 116 -4.98 -11.23 13.33
N PRO A 117 -4.26 -11.93 14.23
CA PRO A 117 -4.60 -13.31 14.57
C PRO A 117 -6.04 -13.41 15.08
N PRO A 118 -6.68 -14.58 15.03
CA PRO A 118 -8.05 -14.76 15.56
C PRO A 118 -8.22 -14.27 17.01
N SER A 119 -7.22 -14.46 17.86
CA SER A 119 -7.19 -13.98 19.25
C SER A 119 -7.20 -12.44 19.35
N TRP A 120 -6.76 -11.72 18.32
CA TRP A 120 -6.75 -10.24 18.24
C TRP A 120 -8.02 -9.68 17.58
N SER A 121 -8.88 -10.55 17.06
CA SER A 121 -10.06 -10.15 16.29
C SER A 121 -11.33 -10.14 17.16
N VAL A 122 -11.20 -10.32 18.47
CA VAL A 122 -12.35 -10.30 19.40
C VAL A 122 -12.99 -8.92 19.35
N GLY A 123 -14.27 -8.88 18.93
CA GLY A 123 -15.02 -7.61 18.79
C GLY A 123 -14.86 -6.89 17.46
N TYR A 124 -14.12 -7.43 16.50
CA TYR A 124 -14.09 -6.86 15.15
C TYR A 124 -15.48 -6.87 14.51
N LYS A 125 -15.94 -5.69 14.09
CA LYS A 125 -17.17 -5.54 13.32
C LYS A 125 -16.84 -5.26 11.87
N SER A 126 -17.44 -6.05 10.96
CA SER A 126 -17.33 -5.80 9.53
C SER A 126 -17.78 -4.38 9.19
N ILE A 127 -16.97 -3.69 8.35
CA ILE A 127 -17.32 -2.37 7.80
C ILE A 127 -18.26 -2.47 6.61
N ARG A 128 -18.68 -3.69 6.23
CA ARG A 128 -19.59 -3.94 5.12
C ARG A 128 -21.04 -3.70 5.54
N SER A 129 -21.84 -3.27 4.56
CA SER A 129 -23.29 -3.15 4.73
C SER A 129 -23.91 -4.53 4.99
N ASP A 130 -24.94 -4.57 5.85
CA ASP A 130 -25.74 -5.77 6.07
C ASP A 130 -26.59 -6.14 4.84
N ASN A 131 -26.83 -5.18 3.93
CA ASN A 131 -27.53 -5.42 2.68
C ASN A 131 -26.63 -6.24 1.72
N PRO A 132 -27.06 -7.44 1.27
CA PRO A 132 -26.23 -8.34 0.49
C PRO A 132 -25.81 -7.75 -0.87
N THR A 133 -26.67 -6.96 -1.50
CA THR A 133 -26.37 -6.33 -2.79
C THR A 133 -25.29 -5.25 -2.64
N ILE A 134 -25.39 -4.40 -1.61
CA ILE A 134 -24.41 -3.36 -1.33
C ILE A 134 -23.08 -4.02 -0.91
N ARG A 135 -23.14 -5.07 -0.07
CA ARG A 135 -21.97 -5.86 0.34
C ARG A 135 -21.22 -6.43 -0.87
N THR A 136 -21.95 -7.02 -1.83
CA THR A 136 -21.32 -7.57 -3.05
C THR A 136 -20.64 -6.47 -3.86
N LEU A 137 -21.30 -5.31 -4.03
CA LEU A 137 -20.70 -4.16 -4.71
C LEU A 137 -19.47 -3.64 -3.97
N GLN A 138 -19.53 -3.51 -2.63
CA GLN A 138 -18.39 -3.10 -1.81
C GLN A 138 -17.23 -4.10 -1.93
N ASN A 139 -17.50 -5.40 -1.96
CA ASN A 139 -16.47 -6.43 -2.15
C ASN A 139 -15.82 -6.32 -3.55
N ALA A 140 -16.63 -6.11 -4.60
CA ALA A 140 -16.11 -5.89 -5.94
C ALA A 140 -15.23 -4.63 -6.02
N LEU A 141 -15.66 -3.52 -5.40
CA LEU A 141 -14.90 -2.27 -5.33
C LEU A 141 -13.63 -2.42 -4.45
N ALA A 142 -13.65 -3.29 -3.46
CA ALA A 142 -12.46 -3.57 -2.64
C ALA A 142 -11.36 -4.31 -3.43
N VAL A 143 -11.75 -5.17 -4.38
CA VAL A 143 -10.80 -5.86 -5.27
C VAL A 143 -10.00 -4.85 -6.10
N VAL A 144 -10.66 -3.77 -6.57
CA VAL A 144 -10.01 -2.71 -7.34
C VAL A 144 -9.46 -1.56 -6.47
N GLY A 145 -9.55 -1.67 -5.15
CA GLY A 145 -8.95 -0.71 -4.21
C GLY A 145 -9.74 0.56 -3.94
N PHE A 146 -10.98 0.68 -4.43
CA PHE A 146 -11.85 1.85 -4.14
C PHE A 146 -12.45 1.82 -2.73
N VAL A 147 -12.57 0.65 -2.13
CA VAL A 147 -13.08 0.44 -0.78
C VAL A 147 -12.05 -0.34 0.03
N PRO A 148 -11.82 -0.01 1.31
CA PRO A 148 -10.93 -0.79 2.17
C PRO A 148 -11.34 -2.27 2.24
N PRO A 149 -10.39 -3.21 2.40
CA PRO A 149 -10.73 -4.60 2.64
C PRO A 149 -11.53 -4.77 3.93
N ASP A 150 -12.45 -5.73 3.96
CA ASP A 150 -13.20 -6.11 5.16
C ASP A 150 -12.38 -7.15 5.94
N GLN A 151 -11.31 -6.69 6.56
CA GLN A 151 -10.37 -7.53 7.31
C GLN A 151 -9.90 -6.74 8.53
N ASN A 152 -9.55 -7.47 9.60
CA ASN A 152 -8.92 -6.88 10.77
C ASN A 152 -7.42 -6.64 10.48
N ASP A 153 -7.14 -5.69 9.58
CA ASP A 153 -5.77 -5.30 9.26
C ASP A 153 -5.30 -4.27 10.29
N LEU A 154 -4.20 -4.57 10.95
CA LEU A 154 -3.60 -3.75 11.99
C LEU A 154 -2.26 -3.20 11.53
N VAL A 155 -1.89 -2.04 12.10
CA VAL A 155 -0.60 -1.41 11.85
C VAL A 155 0.13 -1.25 13.16
N LYS A 156 1.36 -1.79 13.26
CA LYS A 156 2.23 -1.69 14.43
C LYS A 156 3.69 -1.67 14.00
N ARG A 157 4.57 -1.29 14.94
CA ARG A 157 6.02 -1.36 14.76
C ARG A 157 6.56 -2.69 15.29
N VAL A 158 7.46 -3.31 14.52
CA VAL A 158 8.20 -4.49 14.95
C VAL A 158 9.23 -4.08 16.01
N ILE A 159 9.14 -4.69 17.18
CA ILE A 159 10.05 -4.46 18.30
C ILE A 159 11.06 -5.59 18.40
N ALA A 160 10.60 -6.84 18.24
CA ALA A 160 11.47 -8.00 18.23
C ALA A 160 10.97 -9.06 17.26
N VAL A 161 11.88 -9.88 16.80
CA VAL A 161 11.67 -10.98 15.85
C VAL A 161 11.89 -12.34 16.55
N GLY A 162 11.56 -13.42 15.84
CA GLY A 162 11.72 -14.79 16.36
C GLY A 162 13.07 -15.05 16.99
N GLY A 163 13.07 -15.81 18.09
CA GLY A 163 14.26 -16.14 18.88
C GLY A 163 14.67 -15.10 19.91
N GLN A 164 14.26 -13.84 19.76
CA GLN A 164 14.61 -12.75 20.68
C GLN A 164 13.74 -12.77 21.95
N THR A 165 14.25 -12.18 23.02
CA THR A 165 13.56 -12.04 24.31
C THR A 165 13.24 -10.58 24.59
N VAL A 166 11.97 -10.26 24.80
CA VAL A 166 11.49 -8.91 25.10
C VAL A 166 11.12 -8.81 26.58
N GLU A 167 11.55 -7.74 27.22
CA GLU A 167 11.25 -7.46 28.63
C GLU A 167 11.17 -5.96 28.85
N CYS A 168 10.30 -5.55 29.78
CA CYS A 168 10.30 -4.18 30.28
C CYS A 168 10.31 -4.15 31.79
N ARG A 169 11.26 -3.40 32.37
CA ARG A 169 11.42 -3.14 33.81
C ARG A 169 11.50 -1.65 34.06
N THR A 170 11.08 -1.24 35.25
CA THR A 170 11.09 0.19 35.65
C THR A 170 12.49 0.77 35.72
N ASP A 171 13.51 -0.05 36.01
CA ASP A 171 14.90 0.36 36.13
C ASP A 171 15.64 0.37 34.78
N THR A 172 15.37 -0.59 33.91
CA THR A 172 16.10 -0.78 32.65
C THR A 172 15.34 -0.29 31.41
N GLY A 173 14.02 -0.15 31.49
CA GLY A 173 13.16 0.17 30.36
C GLY A 173 12.86 -1.03 29.50
N LEU A 174 12.39 -0.77 28.29
CA LEU A 174 12.15 -1.80 27.30
C LEU A 174 13.48 -2.31 26.74
N THR A 175 13.68 -3.62 26.84
CA THR A 175 14.90 -4.31 26.40
C THR A 175 14.54 -5.44 25.44
N VAL A 176 15.47 -5.73 24.53
CA VAL A 176 15.47 -6.94 23.70
C VAL A 176 16.83 -7.61 23.87
N ASP A 177 16.82 -8.89 24.25
CA ASP A 177 18.01 -9.68 24.58
C ASP A 177 18.91 -8.96 25.61
N GLY A 178 18.27 -8.31 26.61
CA GLY A 178 18.94 -7.57 27.69
C GLY A 178 19.52 -6.20 27.26
N LYS A 179 19.38 -5.79 26.00
CA LYS A 179 19.82 -4.48 25.52
C LYS A 179 18.66 -3.49 25.50
N ARG A 180 18.84 -2.32 26.11
CA ARG A 180 17.84 -1.25 26.10
C ARG A 180 17.63 -0.75 24.68
N LEU A 181 16.36 -0.51 24.32
CA LEU A 181 16.00 0.03 23.03
C LEU A 181 16.17 1.55 22.96
N ASN A 182 16.59 2.03 21.79
CA ASN A 182 16.56 3.44 21.43
C ASN A 182 15.31 3.69 20.55
N GLU A 183 14.38 4.50 21.03
CA GLU A 183 13.04 4.63 20.43
C GLU A 183 12.73 6.10 20.06
N PRO A 184 13.45 6.69 19.09
CA PRO A 184 13.31 8.12 18.73
C PRO A 184 11.98 8.45 18.05
N TYR A 185 11.16 7.47 17.75
CA TYR A 185 9.83 7.61 17.15
C TYR A 185 8.71 7.82 18.18
N LEU A 186 9.01 7.67 19.47
CA LEU A 186 8.04 7.95 20.53
C LEU A 186 7.87 9.45 20.73
N ASP A 187 6.66 9.86 21.08
CA ASP A 187 6.38 11.24 21.40
C ASP A 187 6.98 11.61 22.79
N PRO A 188 7.90 12.58 22.85
CA PRO A 188 8.47 13.02 24.11
C PRO A 188 7.44 13.59 25.10
N GLU A 189 6.37 14.24 24.63
CA GLU A 189 5.34 14.82 25.50
C GLU A 189 4.54 13.71 26.20
N THR A 190 4.19 12.65 25.45
CA THR A 190 3.53 11.47 26.02
C THR A 190 4.44 10.76 27.02
N MET A 191 5.74 10.73 26.77
CA MET A 191 6.72 10.14 27.69
C MET A 191 6.88 10.95 28.98
N LEU A 192 6.67 12.27 28.93
CA LEU A 192 6.79 13.16 30.09
C LEU A 192 5.50 13.31 30.89
N ALA A 193 4.35 12.97 30.31
CA ALA A 193 3.02 13.21 30.89
C ALA A 193 2.79 12.42 32.19
N ASP A 194 3.39 11.23 32.33
CA ASP A 194 3.34 10.46 33.56
C ASP A 194 4.68 9.76 33.84
N PRO A 195 5.54 10.35 34.69
CA PRO A 195 6.81 9.76 35.06
C PRO A 195 6.73 8.36 35.68
N ALA A 196 5.56 7.99 36.25
CA ALA A 196 5.36 6.66 36.81
C ALA A 196 5.18 5.58 35.74
N LEU A 197 4.79 5.98 34.52
CA LEU A 197 4.69 5.06 33.38
C LEU A 197 6.00 4.87 32.61
N ILE A 198 6.96 5.78 32.80
CA ILE A 198 8.30 5.67 32.24
C ILE A 198 9.10 4.70 33.13
N PRO A 199 9.84 3.75 32.54
CA PRO A 199 10.14 3.58 31.13
C PRO A 199 9.23 2.59 30.37
N CYS A 200 8.33 1.87 31.05
CA CYS A 200 7.58 0.78 30.43
C CYS A 200 6.29 1.22 29.73
N LEU A 201 5.82 2.47 29.98
CA LEU A 201 4.62 3.03 29.31
C LEU A 201 3.43 2.03 29.22
N GLY A 202 3.00 1.53 30.37
CA GLY A 202 1.88 0.60 30.46
C GLY A 202 2.07 -0.55 31.45
N GLY A 203 3.23 -0.65 32.10
CA GLY A 203 3.54 -1.65 33.12
C GLY A 203 4.70 -2.57 32.75
N GLU A 204 5.31 -3.16 33.78
CA GLU A 204 6.38 -4.14 33.62
C GLU A 204 5.86 -5.45 33.03
N PHE A 205 6.68 -6.08 32.19
CA PHE A 205 6.35 -7.39 31.63
C PHE A 205 7.59 -8.17 31.23
N GLY A 206 7.39 -9.45 31.01
CA GLY A 206 8.41 -10.36 30.53
C GLY A 206 9.26 -11.00 31.63
N PRO A 207 10.34 -11.71 31.27
CA PRO A 207 10.84 -11.90 29.89
C PRO A 207 9.88 -12.74 29.02
N VAL A 208 9.64 -12.29 27.79
CA VAL A 208 8.85 -12.99 26.78
C VAL A 208 9.77 -13.41 25.65
N LYS A 209 9.98 -14.70 25.47
CA LYS A 209 10.69 -15.22 24.29
C LYS A 209 9.75 -15.26 23.10
N VAL A 210 10.08 -14.54 22.05
CA VAL A 210 9.33 -14.54 20.79
C VAL A 210 9.58 -15.87 20.08
N PRO A 211 8.55 -16.67 19.77
CA PRO A 211 8.74 -17.92 19.03
C PRO A 211 9.34 -17.66 17.64
N GLU A 212 9.99 -18.67 17.06
CA GLU A 212 10.45 -18.60 15.68
C GLU A 212 9.28 -18.30 14.74
N ASP A 213 9.56 -17.63 13.62
CA ASP A 213 8.56 -17.20 12.62
C ASP A 213 7.44 -16.30 13.19
N ARG A 214 7.67 -15.64 14.33
CA ARG A 214 6.73 -14.70 14.94
C ARG A 214 7.40 -13.36 15.26
N LEU A 215 6.57 -12.34 15.46
CA LEU A 215 6.99 -10.99 15.76
C LEU A 215 6.35 -10.50 17.05
N TRP A 216 7.08 -9.70 17.81
CA TRP A 216 6.53 -8.86 18.86
C TRP A 216 6.39 -7.46 18.34
N VAL A 217 5.17 -6.93 18.37
CA VAL A 217 4.85 -5.62 17.77
C VAL A 217 4.24 -4.69 18.80
N MET A 218 4.55 -3.40 18.70
CA MET A 218 3.98 -2.38 19.58
C MET A 218 3.52 -1.18 18.77
N GLY A 219 2.53 -0.46 19.30
CA GLY A 219 2.16 0.85 18.76
C GLY A 219 3.15 1.93 19.19
N ASP A 220 3.34 2.96 18.38
CA ASP A 220 4.17 4.11 18.76
C ASP A 220 3.47 4.94 19.82
N ASN A 221 2.13 5.00 19.83
CA ASN A 221 1.36 5.50 20.96
C ASN A 221 1.23 4.43 22.04
N ARG A 222 2.22 4.33 22.90
CA ARG A 222 2.35 3.28 23.92
C ARG A 222 1.20 3.17 24.88
N THR A 223 0.55 4.28 25.20
CA THR A 223 -0.55 4.34 26.17
C THR A 223 -1.92 4.08 25.53
N HIS A 224 -2.03 4.23 24.20
CA HIS A 224 -3.28 4.05 23.45
C HIS A 224 -3.18 2.97 22.36
N SER A 225 -2.45 1.89 22.65
CA SER A 225 -2.24 0.80 21.70
C SER A 225 -2.60 -0.55 22.30
N ALA A 226 -3.62 -1.21 21.74
CA ALA A 226 -3.86 -2.62 21.94
C ALA A 226 -2.91 -3.41 21.03
N ASP A 227 -1.74 -3.74 21.53
CA ASP A 227 -0.65 -4.43 20.83
C ASP A 227 -0.24 -5.74 21.52
N SER A 228 0.93 -6.24 21.24
CA SER A 228 1.45 -7.49 21.84
C SER A 228 1.26 -7.56 23.34
N ARG A 229 1.43 -6.44 24.04
CA ARG A 229 1.28 -6.36 25.51
C ARG A 229 -0.15 -6.63 25.96
N ALA A 230 -1.14 -6.07 25.26
CA ALA A 230 -2.55 -6.26 25.57
C ALA A 230 -2.99 -7.69 25.29
N HIS A 231 -2.50 -8.29 24.22
CA HIS A 231 -2.93 -9.61 23.76
C HIS A 231 -2.25 -10.78 24.47
N CYS A 232 -1.11 -10.56 25.15
CA CYS A 232 -0.54 -11.54 26.07
C CYS A 232 -1.12 -11.44 27.49
N THR A 233 -1.96 -10.44 27.74
CA THR A 233 -2.62 -10.23 29.04
C THR A 233 -3.90 -11.05 29.13
N SER A 234 -4.15 -11.68 30.30
CA SER A 234 -5.27 -12.60 30.49
C SER A 234 -6.62 -11.93 30.31
N THR A 235 -6.78 -10.71 30.84
CA THR A 235 -8.04 -9.97 30.77
C THR A 235 -7.81 -8.51 30.40
N PRO A 236 -8.79 -7.83 29.75
CA PRO A 236 -8.73 -6.39 29.52
C PRO A 236 -8.60 -5.57 30.81
N GLU A 237 -9.16 -6.07 31.91
CA GLU A 237 -9.10 -5.42 33.23
C GLU A 237 -7.68 -5.46 33.80
N ASP A 238 -6.94 -6.56 33.62
CA ASP A 238 -5.53 -6.65 34.00
C ASP A 238 -4.71 -5.64 33.23
N PHE A 239 -4.96 -5.54 31.92
CA PHE A 239 -4.25 -4.56 31.08
C PHE A 239 -4.52 -3.12 31.54
N GLN A 240 -5.78 -2.77 31.89
CA GLN A 240 -6.13 -1.46 32.42
C GLN A 240 -5.47 -1.16 33.78
N LYS A 241 -5.18 -2.21 34.57
CA LYS A 241 -4.47 -2.09 35.84
C LYS A 241 -2.94 -2.07 35.69
N GLY A 242 -2.42 -2.08 34.43
CA GLY A 242 -1.01 -2.12 34.16
C GLY A 242 -0.35 -3.49 34.37
N LEU A 243 -1.16 -4.54 34.50
CA LEU A 243 -0.68 -5.92 34.60
C LEU A 243 -0.52 -6.50 33.20
N ILE A 244 0.70 -6.55 32.71
CA ILE A 244 1.02 -6.93 31.32
C ILE A 244 1.46 -8.39 31.25
N CYS A 245 1.06 -9.11 30.18
CA CYS A 245 1.43 -10.50 29.93
C CYS A 245 1.14 -11.45 31.10
N THR A 246 -0.03 -11.31 31.72
CA THR A 246 -0.51 -12.24 32.78
C THR A 246 -1.05 -13.56 32.20
N GLY A 247 -1.23 -13.65 30.88
CA GLY A 247 -1.68 -14.82 30.15
C GLY A 247 -0.54 -15.51 29.38
N ASP A 248 -0.94 -16.26 28.34
CA ASP A 248 0.01 -16.92 27.44
C ASP A 248 0.75 -15.87 26.58
N PRO A 249 2.08 -15.74 26.73
CA PRO A 249 2.86 -14.77 25.98
C PRO A 249 2.77 -14.96 24.47
N THR A 250 2.53 -16.18 23.97
CA THR A 250 2.44 -16.48 22.54
C THR A 250 1.23 -15.79 21.90
N ASN A 251 0.16 -15.55 22.66
CA ASN A 251 -1.00 -14.79 22.18
C ASN A 251 -0.67 -13.33 21.84
N GLY A 252 0.37 -12.78 22.44
CA GLY A 252 0.87 -11.43 22.13
C GLY A 252 1.72 -11.36 20.86
N THR A 253 2.09 -12.49 20.26
CA THR A 253 2.94 -12.50 19.06
C THR A 253 2.12 -12.70 17.80
N ILE A 254 2.59 -12.14 16.67
CA ILE A 254 1.97 -12.32 15.36
C ILE A 254 2.82 -13.22 14.46
N PRO A 255 2.23 -14.17 13.70
CA PRO A 255 2.97 -14.93 12.72
C PRO A 255 3.50 -14.03 11.60
N VAL A 256 4.73 -14.27 11.13
CA VAL A 256 5.31 -13.53 10.00
C VAL A 256 4.46 -13.67 8.74
N GLU A 257 3.83 -14.82 8.53
CA GLU A 257 2.91 -15.07 7.40
C GLU A 257 1.68 -14.16 7.39
N ASN A 258 1.30 -13.60 8.55
CA ASN A 258 0.20 -12.63 8.64
C ASN A 258 0.60 -11.24 8.17
N VAL A 259 1.89 -10.96 7.97
CA VAL A 259 2.37 -9.66 7.53
C VAL A 259 2.01 -9.44 6.06
N ILE A 260 1.25 -8.39 5.80
CA ILE A 260 0.79 -8.00 4.46
C ILE A 260 1.88 -7.22 3.72
N GLY A 261 2.60 -6.36 4.46
CA GLY A 261 3.68 -5.55 3.89
C GLY A 261 4.18 -4.47 4.85
N LYS A 262 5.18 -3.72 4.37
CA LYS A 262 5.81 -2.62 5.09
C LYS A 262 5.14 -1.29 4.74
N ALA A 263 4.77 -0.50 5.74
CA ALA A 263 4.31 0.86 5.56
C ALA A 263 5.51 1.75 5.19
N GLN A 264 5.54 2.27 3.96
CA GLN A 264 6.70 2.98 3.42
C GLN A 264 6.50 4.49 3.32
N PHE A 265 5.26 4.93 3.04
CA PHE A 265 5.02 6.31 2.65
C PHE A 265 3.61 6.77 3.04
N ILE A 266 3.50 8.01 3.54
CA ILE A 266 2.21 8.67 3.78
C ILE A 266 1.80 9.37 2.48
N ALA A 267 0.74 8.87 1.84
CA ALA A 267 0.24 9.36 0.56
C ALA A 267 -0.85 10.44 0.69
N TRP A 268 -1.42 10.60 1.87
CA TRP A 268 -2.43 11.62 2.18
C TRP A 268 -2.51 11.83 3.69
N PRO A 269 -2.74 13.05 4.19
CA PRO A 269 -2.93 14.31 3.46
C PRO A 269 -1.60 14.86 2.88
N PRO A 270 -1.64 15.77 1.88
CA PRO A 270 -0.42 16.32 1.28
C PRO A 270 0.50 17.04 2.27
N THR A 271 -0.06 17.57 3.35
CA THR A 271 0.71 18.22 4.43
C THR A 271 1.58 17.27 5.23
N ARG A 272 1.34 15.96 5.11
CA ARG A 272 2.09 14.89 5.78
C ARG A 272 2.81 13.95 4.80
N TRP A 273 2.86 14.30 3.52
CA TRP A 273 3.59 13.50 2.54
C TRP A 273 5.02 13.25 2.97
N GLY A 274 5.42 12.01 2.97
CA GLY A 274 6.79 11.63 3.31
C GLY A 274 6.96 10.14 3.56
N GLY A 275 8.22 9.72 3.61
CA GLY A 275 8.58 8.37 4.03
C GLY A 275 8.27 8.14 5.51
N ILE A 276 7.84 6.93 5.83
CA ILE A 276 7.62 6.52 7.23
C ILE A 276 8.98 6.12 7.81
N SER A 277 9.37 6.81 8.89
CA SER A 277 10.62 6.52 9.59
C SER A 277 10.57 5.14 10.26
N SER A 278 11.58 4.31 9.99
CA SER A 278 11.71 2.96 10.53
C SER A 278 13.12 2.72 11.11
N PRO A 279 13.58 3.55 12.06
CA PRO A 279 14.86 3.33 12.71
C PRO A 279 14.83 1.99 13.48
N ASN A 280 15.90 1.23 13.41
CA ASN A 280 16.01 0.00 14.18
C ASN A 280 16.27 0.34 15.66
N PRO A 281 15.31 0.08 16.56
CA PRO A 281 15.45 0.47 17.97
C PRO A 281 16.47 -0.38 18.73
N GLN A 282 16.91 -1.50 18.18
CA GLN A 282 17.91 -2.39 18.78
C GLN A 282 19.35 -1.96 18.43
N GLN A 283 19.52 -1.03 17.48
CA GLN A 283 20.79 -0.40 17.16
C GLN A 283 20.88 0.87 18.01
N GLY A 284 21.33 0.75 19.26
CA GLY A 284 21.76 1.89 20.05
C GLY A 284 23.08 2.44 19.50
N ASP A 285 23.25 3.76 19.59
CA ASP A 285 24.52 4.43 19.29
C ASP A 285 25.67 3.89 20.13
#